data_72bce4f44c542198da3f0c9770059891
#
_entry.id   72bce4f44c542198da3f0c9770059891
#
_cell.length_a   1.000
_cell.length_b   1.000
_cell.length_c   1.000
_cell.angle_alpha   90.00
_cell.angle_beta   90.00
_cell.angle_gamma   90.00
#
_symmetry.space_group_name_H-M   'P 1'
#
loop_
_entity.id
_entity.type
_entity.pdbx_description
1 polymer ?
#
loop_
_entity_poly.entity_id
_entity_poly.type
_entity_poly.pdbx_seq_one_letter_code
_entity_poly.pdbx_strand_id
1 'polypeptide(L)'
;IKNQLGDLYAEVGELFVNARGRLEGTGHPKENVVTSSAYLVENFSRAPVLVMCAIWGVHDNSGRPGLFDSAIPSAWSFNLALRSRGLGTAYATMLNNKPDEVAELLGIPPGVTTLVCFPVAYTLGNEFSPAPRRPASDITYFDQWGFTRHEPSVDGSARIQDGPGVVVEIDTEARPRAVWEIVSDINMPAQFSNEFVGADW
;
A
#
# COMPACT_ATOMS: atom_id res chain seq x y z
N ILE A 1 -22.14 -6.18 12.74
CA ILE A 1 -20.80 -6.47 12.15
C ILE A 1 -20.09 -5.18 11.78
N LYS A 2 -20.63 -4.32 10.85
CA LYS A 2 -19.92 -3.11 10.40
C LYS A 2 -19.57 -2.14 11.56
N ASN A 3 -20.48 -1.91 12.48
CA ASN A 3 -20.22 -1.08 13.66
C ASN A 3 -19.16 -1.71 14.56
N GLN A 4 -19.23 -3.01 14.80
CA GLN A 4 -18.24 -3.74 15.59
C GLN A 4 -16.83 -3.68 14.95
N LEU A 5 -16.73 -3.77 13.64
CA LEU A 5 -15.45 -3.51 12.94
C LEU A 5 -14.98 -2.08 13.11
N GLY A 6 -15.92 -1.12 13.14
CA GLY A 6 -15.62 0.28 13.44
C GLY A 6 -15.09 0.48 14.86
N ASP A 7 -15.66 -0.20 15.82
CA ASP A 7 -15.23 -0.15 17.24
C ASP A 7 -13.80 -0.73 17.38
N LEU A 8 -13.51 -1.88 16.76
CA LEU A 8 -12.16 -2.44 16.71
C LEU A 8 -11.17 -1.49 16.01
N TYR A 9 -11.59 -0.87 14.90
CA TYR A 9 -10.75 0.08 14.18
C TYR A 9 -10.46 1.33 15.03
N ALA A 10 -11.43 1.80 15.79
CA ALA A 10 -11.29 2.92 16.71
C ALA A 10 -10.31 2.60 17.85
N GLU A 11 -10.41 1.40 18.44
CA GLU A 11 -9.49 0.94 19.48
C GLU A 11 -8.03 0.98 19.02
N VAL A 12 -7.72 0.35 17.86
CA VAL A 12 -6.34 0.32 17.33
C VAL A 12 -5.89 1.67 16.77
N GLY A 13 -6.81 2.52 16.41
CA GLY A 13 -6.56 3.84 15.81
C GLY A 13 -6.50 5.01 16.79
N GLU A 14 -6.74 4.79 18.08
CA GLU A 14 -6.78 5.83 19.11
C GLU A 14 -5.53 6.72 19.11
N LEU A 15 -4.37 6.13 18.80
CA LEU A 15 -3.11 6.87 18.71
C LEU A 15 -3.16 8.03 17.69
N PHE A 16 -3.90 7.90 16.57
CA PHE A 16 -4.03 8.96 15.57
C PHE A 16 -4.96 10.09 16.07
N VAL A 17 -6.03 9.73 16.77
CA VAL A 17 -6.93 10.71 17.39
C VAL A 17 -6.17 11.55 18.42
N ASN A 18 -5.39 10.89 19.27
CA ASN A 18 -4.56 11.55 20.28
C ASN A 18 -3.44 12.39 19.66
N ALA A 19 -2.83 11.94 18.57
CA ALA A 19 -1.79 12.67 17.87
C ALA A 19 -2.34 13.91 17.14
N ARG A 20 -3.57 13.85 16.58
CA ARG A 20 -4.22 15.00 15.96
C ARG A 20 -4.30 16.18 16.92
N GLY A 21 -4.78 15.98 18.13
CA GLY A 21 -4.88 17.05 19.13
C GLY A 21 -3.56 17.74 19.46
N ARG A 22 -2.42 17.09 19.16
CA ARG A 22 -1.07 17.66 19.38
C ARG A 22 -0.47 18.32 18.15
N LEU A 23 -0.88 17.91 16.95
CA LEU A 23 -0.26 18.34 15.69
C LEU A 23 -1.11 19.33 14.91
N GLU A 24 -2.42 19.39 15.15
CA GLU A 24 -3.37 20.23 14.42
C GLU A 24 -2.99 21.72 14.57
N GLY A 25 -2.86 22.40 13.44
CA GLY A 25 -2.48 23.82 13.38
C GLY A 25 -1.00 24.13 13.64
N THR A 26 -0.15 23.11 13.78
CA THR A 26 1.29 23.31 14.06
C THR A 26 2.13 23.47 12.80
N GLY A 27 1.59 23.13 11.61
CA GLY A 27 2.34 23.05 10.36
C GLY A 27 3.33 21.87 10.30
N HIS A 28 3.20 20.91 11.20
CA HIS A 28 4.08 19.74 11.23
C HIS A 28 3.90 18.90 9.94
N PRO A 29 4.98 18.39 9.32
CA PRO A 29 4.90 17.63 8.05
C PRO A 29 3.94 16.43 8.06
N LYS A 30 3.67 15.84 9.22
CA LYS A 30 2.74 14.72 9.39
C LYS A 30 1.31 15.14 9.74
N GLU A 31 1.03 16.42 9.88
CA GLU A 31 -0.28 16.91 10.33
C GLU A 31 -1.42 16.40 9.45
N ASN A 32 -1.30 16.54 8.12
CA ASN A 32 -2.33 16.09 7.18
C ASN A 32 -2.55 14.57 7.24
N VAL A 33 -1.48 13.80 7.40
CA VAL A 33 -1.57 12.33 7.52
C VAL A 33 -2.28 11.94 8.79
N VAL A 34 -1.90 12.53 9.91
CA VAL A 34 -2.50 12.25 11.22
C VAL A 34 -3.97 12.69 11.25
N THR A 35 -4.29 13.87 10.73
CA THR A 35 -5.66 14.38 10.68
C THR A 35 -6.57 13.49 9.82
N SER A 36 -6.11 13.08 8.64
CA SER A 36 -6.88 12.19 7.77
C SER A 36 -7.03 10.78 8.36
N SER A 37 -6.00 10.27 9.04
CA SER A 37 -6.08 8.98 9.72
C SER A 37 -7.04 9.03 10.92
N ALA A 38 -7.01 10.08 11.72
CA ALA A 38 -7.95 10.28 12.82
C ALA A 38 -9.39 10.40 12.32
N TYR A 39 -9.61 11.14 11.22
CA TYR A 39 -10.91 11.22 10.59
C TYR A 39 -11.42 9.83 10.14
N LEU A 40 -10.55 9.01 9.55
CA LEU A 40 -10.91 7.65 9.15
C LEU A 40 -11.27 6.80 10.37
N VAL A 41 -10.51 6.89 11.46
CA VAL A 41 -10.79 6.19 12.71
C VAL A 41 -12.19 6.51 13.22
N GLU A 42 -12.54 7.79 13.29
CA GLU A 42 -13.82 8.26 13.81
C GLU A 42 -15.02 7.95 12.89
N ASN A 43 -14.77 7.70 11.61
CA ASN A 43 -15.81 7.54 10.60
C ASN A 43 -15.80 6.18 9.89
N PHE A 44 -14.96 5.24 10.32
CA PHE A 44 -14.76 3.97 9.63
C PHE A 44 -16.06 3.20 9.37
N SER A 45 -16.90 3.06 10.40
CA SER A 45 -18.19 2.36 10.31
C SER A 45 -19.24 3.11 9.48
N ARG A 46 -19.02 4.39 9.15
CA ARG A 46 -19.94 5.17 8.32
C ARG A 46 -19.78 4.89 6.83
N ALA A 47 -18.66 4.29 6.41
CA ALA A 47 -18.49 3.87 5.03
C ALA A 47 -19.65 2.95 4.62
N PRO A 48 -20.30 3.19 3.46
CA PRO A 48 -21.43 2.35 3.00
C PRO A 48 -21.05 0.87 2.91
N VAL A 49 -19.85 0.58 2.43
CA VAL A 49 -19.33 -0.77 2.22
C VAL A 49 -17.93 -0.87 2.82
N LEU A 50 -17.67 -1.99 3.49
CA LEU A 50 -16.32 -2.43 3.88
C LEU A 50 -15.99 -3.69 3.08
N VAL A 51 -14.86 -3.67 2.37
CA VAL A 51 -14.38 -4.83 1.61
C VAL A 51 -13.12 -5.34 2.26
N MET A 52 -13.13 -6.58 2.72
CA MET A 52 -11.96 -7.23 3.31
C MET A 52 -11.25 -8.07 2.25
N CYS A 53 -10.00 -7.77 1.99
CA CYS A 53 -9.12 -8.61 1.20
C CYS A 53 -8.45 -9.63 2.13
N ALA A 54 -8.56 -10.89 1.78
CA ALA A 54 -7.99 -11.99 2.54
C ALA A 54 -7.40 -13.04 1.60
N ILE A 55 -6.49 -13.86 2.11
CA ILE A 55 -5.82 -14.91 1.36
C ILE A 55 -5.82 -16.23 2.14
N TRP A 56 -5.96 -17.35 1.44
CA TRP A 56 -5.68 -18.67 2.00
C TRP A 56 -4.19 -18.80 2.28
N GLY A 57 -3.83 -18.89 3.52
CA GLY A 57 -2.47 -19.00 4.02
C GLY A 57 -2.31 -18.30 5.35
N VAL A 58 -1.39 -18.77 6.16
CA VAL A 58 -1.05 -18.19 7.45
C VAL A 58 0.34 -17.57 7.35
N HIS A 59 0.48 -16.35 7.84
CA HIS A 59 1.78 -15.71 7.97
C HIS A 59 2.49 -16.27 9.21
N ASP A 60 3.31 -17.27 8.99
CA ASP A 60 3.97 -18.04 10.05
C ASP A 60 5.47 -17.70 10.21
N ASN A 61 5.92 -16.60 9.62
CA ASN A 61 7.33 -16.23 9.54
C ASN A 61 8.24 -17.28 8.85
N SER A 62 7.66 -18.22 8.09
CA SER A 62 8.39 -19.28 7.41
C SER A 62 9.27 -18.83 6.24
N GLY A 63 9.33 -17.52 5.98
CA GLY A 63 10.06 -16.95 4.86
C GLY A 63 9.36 -17.14 3.50
N ARG A 64 8.04 -17.32 3.48
CA ARG A 64 7.22 -17.37 2.27
C ARG A 64 6.40 -16.08 2.08
N PRO A 65 7.05 -14.91 1.95
CA PRO A 65 6.34 -13.65 1.77
C PRO A 65 5.57 -13.60 0.45
N GLY A 66 6.02 -14.31 -0.59
CA GLY A 66 5.44 -14.26 -1.93
C GLY A 66 3.96 -14.63 -2.01
N LEU A 67 3.45 -15.42 -1.04
CA LEU A 67 2.01 -15.69 -0.97
C LEU A 67 1.20 -14.41 -0.73
N PHE A 68 1.65 -13.57 0.18
CA PHE A 68 1.00 -12.30 0.53
C PHE A 68 1.30 -11.23 -0.53
N ASP A 69 2.53 -11.21 -1.01
CA ASP A 69 2.99 -10.25 -2.02
C ASP A 69 2.19 -10.37 -3.32
N SER A 70 1.75 -11.57 -3.70
CA SER A 70 0.89 -11.78 -4.87
C SER A 70 -0.52 -11.19 -4.71
N ALA A 71 -1.06 -11.14 -3.50
CA ALA A 71 -2.39 -10.59 -3.23
C ALA A 71 -2.40 -9.06 -3.15
N ILE A 72 -1.30 -8.43 -2.75
CA ILE A 72 -1.19 -6.97 -2.61
C ILE A 72 -1.40 -6.23 -3.94
N PRO A 73 -0.78 -6.63 -5.07
CA PRO A 73 -1.06 -6.00 -6.37
C PRO A 73 -2.51 -6.15 -6.80
N SER A 74 -3.16 -7.28 -6.50
CA SER A 74 -4.58 -7.49 -6.76
C SER A 74 -5.46 -6.53 -5.96
N ALA A 75 -5.17 -6.37 -4.67
CA ALA A 75 -5.84 -5.40 -3.80
C ALA A 75 -5.63 -3.95 -4.29
N TRP A 76 -4.45 -3.64 -4.80
CA TRP A 76 -4.18 -2.34 -5.41
C TRP A 76 -4.95 -2.12 -6.70
N SER A 77 -5.02 -3.14 -7.57
CA SER A 77 -5.83 -3.09 -8.80
C SER A 77 -7.31 -2.86 -8.50
N PHE A 78 -7.83 -3.48 -7.44
CA PHE A 78 -9.19 -3.23 -6.95
C PHE A 78 -9.37 -1.74 -6.57
N ASN A 79 -8.41 -1.15 -5.86
CA ASN A 79 -8.43 0.26 -5.50
C ASN A 79 -8.48 1.17 -6.75
N LEU A 80 -7.68 0.88 -7.77
CA LEU A 80 -7.71 1.61 -9.06
C LEU A 80 -9.05 1.44 -9.78
N ALA A 81 -9.61 0.24 -9.76
CA ALA A 81 -10.93 -0.04 -10.34
C ALA A 81 -12.07 0.70 -9.63
N LEU A 82 -12.00 0.88 -8.33
CA LEU A 82 -12.92 1.75 -7.59
C LEU A 82 -12.81 3.20 -8.06
N ARG A 83 -11.58 3.69 -8.16
CA ARG A 83 -11.31 5.06 -8.60
C ARG A 83 -11.87 5.35 -10.00
N SER A 84 -11.71 4.42 -10.95
CA SER A 84 -12.25 4.56 -12.31
C SER A 84 -13.78 4.66 -12.36
N ARG A 85 -14.46 4.29 -11.27
CA ARG A 85 -15.93 4.34 -11.13
C ARG A 85 -16.43 5.48 -10.26
N GLY A 86 -15.57 6.45 -9.92
CA GLY A 86 -15.91 7.57 -9.05
C GLY A 86 -16.05 7.20 -7.57
N LEU A 87 -15.60 6.01 -7.20
CA LEU A 87 -15.54 5.56 -5.80
C LEU A 87 -14.17 5.85 -5.20
N GLY A 88 -14.16 6.14 -3.91
CA GLY A 88 -12.95 6.29 -3.12
C GLY A 88 -12.84 5.25 -2.04
N THR A 89 -11.61 5.03 -1.62
CA THR A 89 -11.27 4.15 -0.51
C THR A 89 -9.95 4.54 0.13
N ALA A 90 -9.64 3.93 1.27
CA ALA A 90 -8.34 3.99 1.91
C ALA A 90 -7.78 2.56 2.05
N TYR A 91 -6.48 2.40 1.89
CA TYR A 91 -5.79 1.13 2.11
C TYR A 91 -5.55 0.93 3.61
N ALA A 92 -6.55 0.38 4.32
CA ALA A 92 -6.58 0.32 5.77
C ALA A 92 -6.11 -1.05 6.30
N THR A 93 -5.02 -1.06 7.05
CA THR A 93 -4.40 -2.29 7.58
C THR A 93 -4.47 -2.41 9.10
N MET A 94 -5.00 -1.41 9.81
CA MET A 94 -4.99 -1.40 11.28
C MET A 94 -5.78 -2.56 11.90
N LEU A 95 -6.83 -3.07 11.22
CA LEU A 95 -7.56 -4.25 11.68
C LEU A 95 -6.69 -5.51 11.78
N ASN A 96 -5.55 -5.55 11.09
CA ASN A 96 -4.60 -6.65 11.18
C ASN A 96 -3.90 -6.73 12.57
N ASN A 97 -4.07 -5.72 13.43
CA ASN A 97 -3.65 -5.78 14.83
C ASN A 97 -4.63 -6.55 15.73
N LYS A 98 -5.79 -6.92 15.20
CA LYS A 98 -6.87 -7.64 15.88
C LYS A 98 -7.37 -8.81 15.00
N PRO A 99 -6.47 -9.70 14.55
CA PRO A 99 -6.82 -10.71 13.56
C PRO A 99 -7.87 -11.70 14.04
N ASP A 100 -7.81 -12.10 15.32
CA ASP A 100 -8.72 -13.10 15.88
C ASP A 100 -10.12 -12.52 16.04
N GLU A 101 -10.24 -11.29 16.53
CA GLU A 101 -11.52 -10.60 16.71
C GLU A 101 -12.18 -10.31 15.34
N VAL A 102 -11.40 -9.95 14.34
CA VAL A 102 -11.88 -9.76 12.97
C VAL A 102 -12.34 -11.08 12.37
N ALA A 103 -11.58 -12.15 12.57
CA ALA A 103 -11.95 -13.48 12.07
C ALA A 103 -13.26 -13.98 12.71
N GLU A 104 -13.43 -13.80 14.01
CA GLU A 104 -14.66 -14.15 14.72
C GLU A 104 -15.86 -13.36 14.18
N LEU A 105 -15.74 -12.04 14.05
CA LEU A 105 -16.81 -11.17 13.56
C LEU A 105 -17.25 -11.50 12.13
N LEU A 106 -16.31 -11.87 11.28
CA LEU A 106 -16.56 -12.13 9.86
C LEU A 106 -16.78 -13.62 9.54
N GLY A 107 -16.60 -14.50 10.51
CA GLY A 107 -16.68 -15.96 10.29
C GLY A 107 -15.55 -16.45 9.39
N ILE A 108 -14.37 -15.87 9.48
CA ILE A 108 -13.20 -16.26 8.67
C ILE A 108 -12.66 -17.59 9.20
N PRO A 109 -12.51 -18.60 8.33
CA PRO A 109 -12.04 -19.92 8.76
C PRO A 109 -10.55 -19.89 9.11
N PRO A 110 -10.08 -20.83 9.96
CA PRO A 110 -8.66 -21.03 10.20
C PRO A 110 -7.88 -21.22 8.90
N GLY A 111 -6.67 -20.68 8.83
CA GLY A 111 -5.81 -20.77 7.65
C GLY A 111 -6.05 -19.66 6.61
N VAL A 112 -6.91 -18.70 6.91
CA VAL A 112 -7.10 -17.49 6.11
C VAL A 112 -6.54 -16.29 6.86
N THR A 113 -5.77 -15.45 6.17
CA THR A 113 -5.21 -14.21 6.73
C THR A 113 -5.86 -13.00 6.05
N THR A 114 -6.32 -12.05 6.85
CA THR A 114 -6.76 -10.73 6.35
C THR A 114 -5.56 -9.86 6.02
N LEU A 115 -5.63 -9.12 4.91
CA LEU A 115 -4.54 -8.28 4.42
C LEU A 115 -4.86 -6.80 4.54
N VAL A 116 -6.01 -6.40 4.03
CA VAL A 116 -6.42 -4.99 3.98
C VAL A 116 -7.93 -4.88 4.00
N CYS A 117 -8.44 -3.86 4.67
CA CYS A 117 -9.84 -3.47 4.60
C CYS A 117 -9.99 -2.18 3.82
N PHE A 118 -10.91 -2.16 2.87
CA PHE A 118 -11.25 -1.01 2.07
C PHE A 118 -12.61 -0.44 2.50
N PRO A 119 -12.64 0.70 3.22
CA PRO A 119 -13.86 1.47 3.38
C PRO A 119 -14.19 2.16 2.06
N VAL A 120 -15.28 1.77 1.43
CA VAL A 120 -15.66 2.25 0.09
C VAL A 120 -16.83 3.20 0.18
N ALA A 121 -16.69 4.37 -0.46
CA ALA A 121 -17.74 5.39 -0.57
C ALA A 121 -17.57 6.21 -1.86
N TYR A 122 -18.58 6.97 -2.23
CA TYR A 122 -18.42 8.05 -3.20
C TYR A 122 -17.56 9.16 -2.61
N THR A 123 -16.65 9.72 -3.41
CA THR A 123 -15.78 10.82 -2.98
C THR A 123 -16.49 12.16 -3.04
N LEU A 124 -16.16 13.04 -2.11
CA LEU A 124 -16.47 14.45 -2.22
C LEU A 124 -15.44 15.11 -3.13
N GLY A 125 -15.79 15.37 -4.38
CA GLY A 125 -14.89 15.91 -5.39
C GLY A 125 -14.12 14.83 -6.17
N ASN A 126 -13.54 15.27 -7.28
CA ASN A 126 -12.88 14.40 -8.26
C ASN A 126 -11.41 14.76 -8.49
N GLU A 127 -10.98 15.93 -8.03
CA GLU A 127 -9.63 16.43 -8.21
C GLU A 127 -8.79 16.12 -6.97
N PHE A 128 -7.83 15.22 -7.12
CA PHE A 128 -6.87 14.88 -6.09
C PHE A 128 -5.47 15.20 -6.59
N SER A 129 -4.75 15.98 -5.81
CA SER A 129 -3.34 16.27 -6.09
C SER A 129 -2.47 15.08 -5.71
N PRO A 130 -1.41 14.79 -6.48
CA PRO A 130 -0.40 13.83 -6.07
C PRO A 130 0.19 14.22 -4.71
N ALA A 131 0.35 13.25 -3.83
CA ALA A 131 1.03 13.50 -2.57
C ALA A 131 2.52 13.82 -2.83
N PRO A 132 3.14 14.74 -2.07
CA PRO A 132 4.56 15.00 -2.17
C PRO A 132 5.38 13.72 -1.97
N ARG A 133 6.41 13.56 -2.77
CA ARG A 133 7.35 12.43 -2.70
C ARG A 133 8.75 12.97 -2.79
N ARG A 134 9.69 12.28 -2.17
CA ARG A 134 11.11 12.53 -2.38
C ARG A 134 11.47 12.19 -3.83
N PRO A 135 12.45 12.87 -4.42
CA PRO A 135 13.00 12.46 -5.71
C PRO A 135 13.43 10.98 -5.66
N ALA A 136 13.16 10.23 -6.72
CA ALA A 136 13.55 8.82 -6.79
C ALA A 136 15.07 8.64 -6.65
N SER A 137 15.87 9.58 -7.16
CA SER A 137 17.33 9.60 -7.00
C SER A 137 17.80 9.54 -5.55
N ASP A 138 17.03 10.10 -4.63
CA ASP A 138 17.42 10.18 -3.21
C ASP A 138 17.18 8.87 -2.45
N ILE A 139 16.40 7.97 -3.02
CA ILE A 139 15.97 6.70 -2.44
C ILE A 139 16.35 5.50 -3.30
N THR A 140 17.04 5.73 -4.41
CA THR A 140 17.56 4.66 -5.26
C THR A 140 19.02 4.42 -4.90
N TYR A 141 19.34 3.20 -4.49
CA TYR A 141 20.68 2.79 -4.11
C TYR A 141 21.23 1.82 -5.17
N PHE A 142 22.53 1.90 -5.41
CA PHE A 142 23.24 1.08 -6.40
C PHE A 142 24.23 0.19 -5.67
N ASP A 143 24.29 -1.08 -6.03
CA ASP A 143 25.18 -2.12 -5.51
C ASP A 143 25.08 -2.38 -4.00
N GLN A 144 24.93 -1.33 -3.18
CA GLN A 144 24.85 -1.42 -1.73
C GLN A 144 23.81 -0.44 -1.18
N TRP A 145 23.20 -0.82 -0.07
CA TRP A 145 22.25 0.06 0.65
C TRP A 145 22.93 1.36 1.09
N GLY A 146 22.29 2.46 0.82
CA GLY A 146 22.78 3.81 1.15
C GLY A 146 23.69 4.43 0.10
N PHE A 147 24.12 3.68 -0.92
CA PHE A 147 24.94 4.21 -2.00
C PHE A 147 24.06 4.78 -3.12
N THR A 148 24.00 6.10 -3.22
CA THR A 148 23.31 6.82 -4.30
C THR A 148 24.33 7.36 -5.30
N ARG A 149 23.94 7.48 -6.58
CA ARG A 149 24.80 8.09 -7.62
C ARG A 149 24.82 9.63 -7.55
N HIS A 150 23.98 10.22 -6.71
CA HIS A 150 23.93 11.67 -6.49
C HIS A 150 24.20 11.95 -5.02
N GLU A 151 24.86 13.09 -4.76
CA GLU A 151 24.94 13.57 -3.38
C GLU A 151 23.52 13.80 -2.88
N PRO A 152 23.17 13.29 -1.68
CA PRO A 152 21.85 13.53 -1.12
C PRO A 152 21.60 15.04 -1.06
N SER A 153 20.40 15.46 -1.44
CA SER A 153 19.98 16.86 -1.25
C SER A 153 20.20 17.25 0.21
N VAL A 154 20.91 18.33 0.45
CA VAL A 154 21.32 18.81 1.79
C VAL A 154 20.13 19.22 2.66
N ASP A 155 18.93 19.18 2.13
CA ASP A 155 17.70 19.45 2.84
C ASP A 155 17.33 18.24 3.72
N GLY A 156 17.80 18.27 4.97
CA GLY A 156 17.60 17.23 5.97
C GLY A 156 16.14 16.97 6.39
N SER A 157 15.16 17.57 5.72
CA SER A 157 13.73 17.44 6.04
C SER A 157 13.11 16.09 5.58
N ALA A 158 13.81 15.28 4.80
CA ALA A 158 13.27 14.13 4.10
C ALA A 158 13.74 12.76 4.61
N ARG A 159 13.96 12.60 5.92
CA ARG A 159 14.17 11.26 6.51
C ARG A 159 12.85 10.61 6.90
N ILE A 160 11.98 10.38 5.92
CA ILE A 160 11.02 9.29 6.05
C ILE A 160 11.81 8.04 5.66
N GLN A 161 11.94 7.07 6.57
CA GLN A 161 12.48 5.76 6.23
C GLN A 161 11.48 5.12 5.26
N ASP A 162 11.78 5.21 3.98
CA ASP A 162 11.10 4.41 2.98
C ASP A 162 11.55 2.97 3.19
N GLY A 163 10.60 2.04 3.10
CA GLY A 163 10.89 0.63 3.21
C GLY A 163 11.92 0.15 2.16
N PRO A 164 12.42 -1.06 2.30
CA PRO A 164 13.48 -1.59 1.46
C PRO A 164 13.08 -1.60 -0.01
N GLY A 165 13.87 -0.95 -0.84
CA GLY A 165 13.84 -1.09 -2.29
C GLY A 165 15.06 -1.89 -2.74
N VAL A 166 14.87 -2.84 -3.63
CA VAL A 166 15.97 -3.54 -4.30
C VAL A 166 16.06 -3.01 -5.72
N VAL A 167 17.22 -2.47 -6.08
CA VAL A 167 17.56 -2.14 -7.46
C VAL A 167 18.61 -3.16 -7.91
N VAL A 168 18.30 -3.89 -8.97
CA VAL A 168 19.25 -4.77 -9.64
C VAL A 168 19.74 -4.05 -10.89
N GLU A 169 21.04 -3.86 -10.98
CA GLU A 169 21.68 -3.27 -12.16
C GLU A 169 22.50 -4.35 -12.87
N ILE A 170 22.35 -4.43 -14.16
CA ILE A 170 23.14 -5.33 -15.00
C ILE A 170 23.75 -4.50 -16.10
N ASP A 171 25.07 -4.50 -16.17
CA ASP A 171 25.77 -3.92 -17.32
C ASP A 171 25.57 -4.81 -18.54
N THR A 172 25.16 -4.22 -19.64
CA THR A 172 24.96 -4.91 -20.91
C THR A 172 25.63 -4.12 -22.04
N GLU A 173 26.26 -4.84 -22.96
CA GLU A 173 26.76 -4.24 -24.19
C GLU A 173 25.66 -3.95 -25.24
N ALA A 174 24.42 -4.36 -24.94
CA ALA A 174 23.29 -4.13 -25.79
C ALA A 174 22.96 -2.62 -25.92
N ARG A 175 22.58 -2.20 -27.13
CA ARG A 175 22.15 -0.81 -27.32
C ARG A 175 20.88 -0.53 -26.54
N PRO A 176 20.72 0.68 -25.97
CA PRO A 176 19.54 1.04 -25.16
C PRO A 176 18.20 0.74 -25.84
N ARG A 177 18.12 0.91 -27.17
CA ARG A 177 16.93 0.59 -27.95
C ARG A 177 16.59 -0.90 -27.93
N ALA A 178 17.59 -1.78 -28.04
CA ALA A 178 17.39 -3.23 -28.02
C ALA A 178 16.91 -3.70 -26.61
N VAL A 179 17.46 -3.09 -25.57
CA VAL A 179 16.97 -3.34 -24.19
C VAL A 179 15.52 -2.88 -24.04
N TRP A 180 15.19 -1.70 -24.56
CA TRP A 180 13.83 -1.16 -24.50
C TRP A 180 12.83 -2.05 -25.26
N GLU A 181 13.17 -2.53 -26.44
CA GLU A 181 12.33 -3.43 -27.24
C GLU A 181 11.99 -4.72 -26.47
N ILE A 182 12.92 -5.24 -25.68
CA ILE A 182 12.69 -6.43 -24.84
C ILE A 182 11.82 -6.10 -23.62
N VAL A 183 12.16 -5.08 -22.84
CA VAL A 183 11.47 -4.79 -21.57
C VAL A 183 10.09 -4.16 -21.78
N SER A 184 9.83 -3.58 -22.94
CA SER A 184 8.51 -3.05 -23.31
C SER A 184 7.57 -4.08 -23.93
N ASP A 185 8.06 -5.26 -24.26
CA ASP A 185 7.22 -6.35 -24.75
C ASP A 185 6.46 -6.99 -23.59
N ILE A 186 5.15 -6.77 -23.54
CA ILE A 186 4.26 -7.32 -22.51
C ILE A 186 4.25 -8.86 -22.50
N ASN A 187 4.63 -9.49 -23.60
CA ASN A 187 4.66 -10.94 -23.72
C ASN A 187 6.03 -11.55 -23.38
N MET A 188 7.04 -10.71 -23.14
CA MET A 188 8.37 -11.19 -22.77
C MET A 188 8.35 -12.12 -21.53
N PRO A 189 7.58 -11.86 -20.48
CA PRO A 189 7.49 -12.76 -19.32
C PRO A 189 7.01 -14.17 -19.67
N ALA A 190 6.21 -14.34 -20.73
CA ALA A 190 5.75 -15.65 -21.18
C ALA A 190 6.90 -16.58 -21.67
N GLN A 191 8.04 -16.01 -21.99
CA GLN A 191 9.23 -16.78 -22.42
C GLN A 191 9.96 -17.43 -21.24
N PHE A 192 9.72 -16.94 -20.02
CA PHE A 192 10.42 -17.33 -18.79
C PHE A 192 9.52 -17.82 -17.68
N SER A 193 8.20 -17.72 -17.86
CA SER A 193 7.21 -18.12 -16.88
C SER A 193 6.24 -19.17 -17.48
N ASN A 194 5.99 -20.22 -16.72
CA ASN A 194 4.97 -21.21 -17.08
C ASN A 194 3.55 -20.77 -16.69
N GLU A 195 3.42 -19.68 -15.92
CA GLU A 195 2.16 -19.17 -15.40
C GLU A 195 1.58 -18.06 -16.27
N PHE A 196 2.45 -17.29 -16.93
CA PHE A 196 2.04 -16.21 -17.82
C PHE A 196 2.12 -16.68 -19.29
N VAL A 197 0.98 -16.69 -19.97
CA VAL A 197 0.87 -17.17 -21.35
C VAL A 197 0.78 -16.06 -22.40
N GLY A 198 0.76 -14.81 -21.99
CA GLY A 198 0.71 -13.63 -22.86
C GLY A 198 -0.40 -12.65 -22.47
N ALA A 199 -0.38 -11.49 -23.08
CA ALA A 199 -1.41 -10.46 -22.94
C ALA A 199 -1.57 -9.68 -24.25
N ASP A 200 -2.78 -9.13 -24.47
CA ASP A 200 -3.11 -8.22 -25.54
C ASP A 200 -3.50 -6.85 -24.96
N TRP A 201 -3.16 -5.77 -25.70
CA TRP A 201 -3.50 -4.39 -25.32
C TRP A 201 -4.87 -3.99 -25.85
#